data_9bdf8947bc51eab5028a0ce56aa05cf7
#
_entry.id   9bdf8947bc51eab5028a0ce56aa05cf7
#
_cell.length_a   1.000
_cell.length_b   1.000
_cell.length_c   1.000
_cell.angle_alpha   90.00
_cell.angle_beta   90.00
_cell.angle_gamma   90.00
#
_symmetry.space_group_name_H-M   'P 1'
#
loop_
_entity.id
_entity.type
_entity.pdbx_description
1 polymer ?
#
loop_
_entity_poly.entity_id
_entity_poly.type
_entity_poly.pdbx_seq_one_letter_code
_entity_poly.pdbx_strand_id
1 'polypeptide(L)'
;MLSTQFNRDNQYQASTKPSLLAGCIALALLPSAAFAAPATEETVIVEGSATAPDDGENDYSVTSTSAGTKMQMTQRDIPQSVTIVSQQRMEDQQLQTLGEVMENTLGISKSQADSDRDLYYSRGFQIDNYMVDGIPTYFESRWNLGDALSDMALFERVEVVRGATGLMTGTGNPSAAINMVRKHATSREFKGDVSAEYGSWNKERYVADLQSPLTEDGKIRARIVGGYQNNDSWLDRYNSEKTFFSGIVDADLGDLTTLSAGYEYQRIDVNSPTWGGLPRWNTDGSSNSYDRARSTAPDWAYNDKEINKVFMTLKQRFADTWQATLNATHSEVEFDSKMMYVDAYVNKADGMLVGPYSNYGPGFDYVGGTSWNS
;
A
#
# COMPACT_ATOMS: atom_id res chain seq x y z
N MET A 1 -43.20 8.81 26.79
CA MET A 1 -42.86 7.56 27.46
C MET A 1 -43.13 6.42 26.51
N LEU A 2 -42.09 5.87 25.89
CA LEU A 2 -42.03 4.51 25.36
C LEU A 2 -40.55 4.32 24.91
N SER A 3 -39.81 3.67 25.81
CA SER A 3 -38.44 3.25 25.60
C SER A 3 -38.43 1.96 24.78
N THR A 4 -37.84 1.95 23.62
CA THR A 4 -37.53 0.71 22.91
C THR A 4 -36.03 0.44 23.10
N GLN A 5 -35.74 -0.53 23.96
CA GLN A 5 -34.43 -1.14 24.10
C GLN A 5 -34.19 -2.03 22.88
N PHE A 6 -33.14 -1.76 22.13
CA PHE A 6 -32.60 -2.69 21.14
C PHE A 6 -31.63 -3.64 21.83
N ASN A 7 -32.02 -4.89 21.90
CA ASN A 7 -31.19 -5.99 22.38
C ASN A 7 -30.25 -6.42 21.28
N ARG A 8 -28.93 -6.31 21.51
CA ARG A 8 -27.89 -6.81 20.62
C ARG A 8 -27.44 -8.17 21.10
N ASP A 9 -28.07 -9.19 20.61
CA ASP A 9 -27.53 -10.55 20.62
C ASP A 9 -27.46 -11.04 19.17
N ASN A 10 -26.33 -10.81 18.54
CA ASN A 10 -26.00 -11.47 17.28
C ASN A 10 -24.77 -12.37 17.53
N GLN A 11 -25.07 -13.64 17.78
CA GLN A 11 -24.06 -14.69 17.81
C GLN A 11 -23.62 -15.00 16.38
N TYR A 12 -22.39 -14.67 16.06
CA TYR A 12 -21.75 -15.14 14.82
C TYR A 12 -21.40 -16.61 14.97
N GLN A 13 -22.08 -17.47 14.23
CA GLN A 13 -21.64 -18.83 13.99
C GLN A 13 -20.51 -18.81 12.97
N ALA A 14 -19.31 -19.18 13.41
CA ALA A 14 -18.17 -19.44 12.54
C ALA A 14 -18.47 -20.64 11.63
N SER A 15 -18.69 -20.40 10.36
CA SER A 15 -18.76 -21.44 9.34
C SER A 15 -17.35 -21.75 8.84
N THR A 16 -16.71 -22.74 9.45
CA THR A 16 -15.44 -23.31 8.96
C THR A 16 -15.72 -24.13 7.69
N LYS A 17 -15.33 -23.61 6.54
CA LYS A 17 -15.20 -24.41 5.30
C LYS A 17 -13.72 -24.58 4.99
N PRO A 18 -13.10 -25.72 5.30
CA PRO A 18 -11.73 -26.01 4.94
C PRO A 18 -11.70 -26.77 3.61
N SER A 19 -11.52 -26.13 2.48
CA SER A 19 -11.37 -26.93 1.25
C SER A 19 -10.47 -26.34 0.15
N LEU A 20 -10.10 -25.06 0.20
CA LEU A 20 -9.27 -24.47 -0.87
C LEU A 20 -7.77 -24.57 -0.59
N LEU A 21 -7.34 -24.55 0.65
CA LEU A 21 -5.91 -24.66 0.99
C LEU A 21 -5.33 -26.05 0.73
N ALA A 22 -6.14 -27.10 0.91
CA ALA A 22 -5.72 -28.49 0.67
C ALA A 22 -5.52 -28.80 -0.84
N GLY A 23 -6.25 -28.13 -1.72
CA GLY A 23 -6.12 -28.31 -3.17
C GLY A 23 -4.83 -27.72 -3.75
N CYS A 24 -4.35 -26.62 -3.21
CA CYS A 24 -3.12 -25.97 -3.71
C CYS A 24 -1.86 -26.74 -3.31
N ILE A 25 -1.84 -27.39 -2.15
CA ILE A 25 -0.70 -28.19 -1.68
C ILE A 25 -0.58 -29.51 -2.46
N ALA A 26 -1.70 -30.08 -2.89
CA ALA A 26 -1.68 -31.33 -3.66
C ALA A 26 -1.13 -31.17 -5.10
N LEU A 27 -1.24 -29.98 -5.70
CA LEU A 27 -0.70 -29.70 -7.02
C LEU A 27 0.82 -29.51 -7.02
N ALA A 28 1.42 -29.15 -5.88
CA ALA A 28 2.86 -28.93 -5.74
C ALA A 28 3.66 -30.22 -5.56
N LEU A 29 3.00 -31.38 -5.34
CA LEU A 29 3.64 -32.67 -5.07
C LEU A 29 3.64 -33.63 -6.25
N LEU A 30 3.38 -33.18 -7.47
CA LEU A 30 3.50 -34.04 -8.64
C LEU A 30 4.98 -34.31 -8.96
N PRO A 31 5.42 -35.59 -9.05
CA PRO A 31 6.81 -35.90 -9.37
C PRO A 31 7.13 -35.42 -10.79
N SER A 32 8.16 -34.59 -10.93
CA SER A 32 8.71 -34.20 -12.23
C SER A 32 9.25 -35.44 -12.95
N ALA A 33 8.57 -35.84 -14.03
CA ALA A 33 9.08 -36.84 -14.94
C ALA A 33 10.32 -36.27 -15.64
N ALA A 34 11.48 -36.81 -15.32
CA ALA A 34 12.73 -36.47 -15.95
C ALA A 34 12.72 -37.00 -17.43
N PHE A 35 12.65 -36.11 -18.38
CA PHE A 35 12.98 -36.41 -19.76
C PHE A 35 14.50 -36.32 -19.90
N ALA A 36 15.15 -37.45 -20.12
CA ALA A 36 16.55 -37.51 -20.46
C ALA A 36 16.75 -37.02 -21.91
N ALA A 37 17.53 -35.96 -22.10
CA ALA A 37 17.99 -35.52 -23.42
C ALA A 37 19.38 -36.10 -23.69
N PRO A 38 19.72 -36.43 -24.96
CA PRO A 38 21.01 -37.00 -25.34
C PRO A 38 22.14 -35.97 -25.29
N ALA A 39 23.31 -36.45 -24.87
CA ALA A 39 24.52 -35.68 -24.72
C ALA A 39 25.17 -35.28 -26.03
N THR A 40 25.96 -34.21 -25.92
CA THR A 40 27.10 -33.74 -26.70
C THR A 40 26.86 -32.62 -27.71
N GLU A 41 27.26 -31.41 -27.27
CA GLU A 41 28.13 -30.52 -28.06
C GLU A 41 28.71 -29.50 -27.05
N GLU A 42 30.02 -29.25 -27.12
CA GLU A 42 30.71 -28.24 -26.33
C GLU A 42 30.08 -26.86 -26.60
N THR A 43 29.17 -26.48 -25.76
CA THR A 43 28.65 -25.10 -25.76
C THR A 43 29.54 -24.30 -24.83
N VAL A 44 30.21 -23.30 -25.38
CA VAL A 44 30.79 -22.20 -24.59
C VAL A 44 29.64 -21.60 -23.82
N ILE A 45 29.50 -22.00 -22.55
CA ILE A 45 28.57 -21.37 -21.63
C ILE A 45 29.17 -20.00 -21.33
N VAL A 46 28.70 -18.99 -22.06
CA VAL A 46 28.71 -17.62 -21.50
C VAL A 46 27.73 -17.70 -20.38
N GLU A 47 28.21 -17.93 -19.16
CA GLU A 47 27.47 -17.66 -17.96
C GLU A 47 27.19 -16.16 -17.89
N GLY A 48 26.20 -15.73 -18.65
CA GLY A 48 25.41 -14.61 -18.23
C GLY A 48 24.65 -15.14 -17.03
N SER A 49 25.19 -14.94 -15.84
CA SER A 49 24.43 -15.06 -14.60
C SER A 49 23.20 -14.20 -14.79
N ALA A 50 22.07 -14.81 -15.13
CA ALA A 50 20.78 -14.27 -14.76
C ALA A 50 20.60 -14.56 -13.25
N THR A 51 21.52 -14.10 -12.43
CA THR A 51 21.20 -13.66 -11.11
C THR A 51 20.01 -12.75 -11.35
N ALA A 52 18.86 -13.06 -10.78
CA ALA A 52 17.88 -12.04 -10.50
C ALA A 52 18.73 -10.84 -10.06
N PRO A 53 18.64 -9.68 -10.75
CA PRO A 53 19.46 -8.57 -10.34
C PRO A 53 19.28 -8.53 -8.83
N ASP A 54 20.38 -8.61 -8.09
CA ASP A 54 20.41 -8.12 -6.74
C ASP A 54 19.97 -6.68 -6.96
N ASP A 55 18.66 -6.44 -6.88
CA ASP A 55 18.08 -5.12 -6.94
C ASP A 55 18.57 -4.50 -5.65
N GLY A 56 19.81 -3.99 -5.73
CA GLY A 56 20.67 -3.73 -4.62
C GLY A 56 19.90 -2.96 -3.56
N GLU A 57 19.64 -3.60 -2.43
CA GLU A 57 18.97 -3.01 -1.27
C GLU A 57 19.56 -1.63 -0.94
N ASN A 58 20.74 -1.32 -1.48
CA ASN A 58 21.52 -0.10 -1.23
C ASN A 58 21.78 0.74 -2.50
N ASP A 59 20.99 0.62 -3.56
CA ASP A 59 21.19 1.41 -4.78
C ASP A 59 19.99 2.37 -5.04
N TYR A 60 20.31 3.59 -5.45
CA TYR A 60 19.32 4.56 -5.93
C TYR A 60 18.76 4.22 -7.31
N SER A 61 19.45 3.38 -8.08
CA SER A 61 19.08 2.99 -9.42
C SER A 61 18.75 1.51 -9.51
N VAL A 62 17.55 1.20 -9.95
CA VAL A 62 17.14 -0.16 -10.29
C VAL A 62 17.50 -0.42 -11.75
N THR A 63 18.28 -1.47 -12.02
CA THR A 63 18.81 -1.75 -13.36
C THR A 63 17.75 -2.28 -14.31
N SER A 64 16.78 -3.05 -13.81
CA SER A 64 15.69 -3.60 -14.60
C SER A 64 14.39 -3.67 -13.83
N THR A 65 13.28 -3.62 -14.54
CA THR A 65 11.94 -3.74 -13.97
C THR A 65 11.00 -4.41 -14.95
N SER A 66 9.93 -5.02 -14.43
CA SER A 66 8.80 -5.50 -15.22
C SER A 66 7.66 -4.47 -15.33
N ALA A 67 7.83 -3.28 -14.73
CA ALA A 67 6.85 -2.22 -14.81
C ALA A 67 6.63 -1.78 -16.27
N GLY A 68 5.38 -1.71 -16.68
CA GLY A 68 4.98 -1.30 -18.03
C GLY A 68 4.87 -2.42 -19.06
N THR A 69 5.59 -3.52 -18.94
CA THR A 69 5.62 -4.56 -19.99
C THR A 69 5.39 -5.99 -19.51
N LYS A 70 5.40 -6.26 -18.21
CA LYS A 70 5.41 -7.61 -17.59
C LYS A 70 6.65 -8.46 -17.92
N MET A 71 7.61 -7.91 -18.62
CA MET A 71 8.90 -8.53 -18.92
C MET A 71 10.00 -7.72 -18.21
N GLN A 72 11.04 -8.40 -17.71
CA GLN A 72 12.20 -7.71 -17.15
C GLN A 72 12.93 -6.97 -18.27
N MET A 73 12.96 -5.66 -18.17
CA MET A 73 13.60 -4.77 -19.15
C MET A 73 14.36 -3.65 -18.43
N THR A 74 15.41 -3.13 -19.05
CA THR A 74 16.01 -1.93 -18.52
C THR A 74 15.05 -0.75 -18.67
N GLN A 75 15.11 0.23 -17.79
CA GLN A 75 14.24 1.43 -17.87
C GLN A 75 14.32 2.11 -19.24
N ARG A 76 15.49 2.02 -19.90
CA ARG A 76 15.75 2.62 -21.21
C ARG A 76 15.01 1.94 -22.34
N ASP A 77 14.76 0.63 -22.22
CA ASP A 77 14.13 -0.18 -23.25
C ASP A 77 12.59 -0.22 -23.10
N ILE A 78 12.07 0.26 -21.97
CA ILE A 78 10.62 0.34 -21.74
C ILE A 78 10.04 1.51 -22.57
N PRO A 79 9.06 1.28 -23.46
CA PRO A 79 8.50 2.31 -24.32
C PRO A 79 7.55 3.29 -23.60
N GLN A 80 7.65 3.38 -22.28
CA GLN A 80 6.83 4.22 -21.41
C GLN A 80 7.72 5.01 -20.46
N SER A 81 7.19 6.11 -19.94
CA SER A 81 7.90 6.88 -18.92
C SER A 81 7.76 6.19 -17.57
N VAL A 82 8.82 5.55 -17.11
CA VAL A 82 8.87 4.87 -15.81
C VAL A 82 9.75 5.66 -14.84
N THR A 83 9.28 5.80 -13.62
CA THR A 83 10.07 6.28 -12.48
C THR A 83 10.07 5.19 -11.42
N ILE A 84 11.24 4.88 -10.88
CA ILE A 84 11.41 3.94 -9.79
C ILE A 84 11.99 4.68 -8.60
N VAL A 85 11.35 4.52 -7.45
CA VAL A 85 11.83 5.01 -6.16
C VAL A 85 12.25 3.78 -5.36
N SER A 86 13.56 3.60 -5.20
CA SER A 86 14.15 2.44 -4.51
C SER A 86 14.00 2.55 -2.99
N GLN A 87 14.20 1.44 -2.28
CA GLN A 87 14.23 1.38 -0.83
C GLN A 87 15.23 2.40 -0.26
N GLN A 88 16.47 2.38 -0.74
CA GLN A 88 17.51 3.30 -0.29
C GLN A 88 17.08 4.76 -0.41
N ARG A 89 16.44 5.12 -1.53
CA ARG A 89 15.92 6.47 -1.71
C ARG A 89 14.79 6.80 -0.75
N MET A 90 13.88 5.84 -0.49
CA MET A 90 12.81 6.04 0.47
C MET A 90 13.35 6.25 1.89
N GLU A 91 14.35 5.48 2.28
CA GLU A 91 14.99 5.58 3.60
C GLU A 91 15.77 6.91 3.75
N ASP A 92 16.64 7.26 2.81
CA ASP A 92 17.45 8.48 2.88
C ASP A 92 16.63 9.77 2.85
N GLN A 93 15.49 9.75 2.13
CA GLN A 93 14.58 10.88 2.05
C GLN A 93 13.40 10.79 3.03
N GLN A 94 13.36 9.75 3.88
CA GLN A 94 12.31 9.49 4.86
C GLN A 94 10.92 9.47 4.25
N LEU A 95 10.76 8.82 3.10
CA LEU A 95 9.48 8.66 2.41
C LEU A 95 8.74 7.44 2.99
N GLN A 96 7.91 7.67 3.98
CA GLN A 96 7.29 6.63 4.80
C GLN A 96 5.87 6.29 4.36
N THR A 97 5.28 7.16 3.54
CA THR A 97 3.94 7.00 2.97
C THR A 97 3.98 7.08 1.45
N LEU A 98 3.00 6.47 0.80
CA LEU A 98 2.86 6.61 -0.65
C LEU A 98 2.70 8.08 -1.07
N GLY A 99 2.04 8.91 -0.22
CA GLY A 99 1.89 10.34 -0.45
C GLY A 99 3.22 11.05 -0.59
N GLU A 100 4.16 10.78 0.31
CA GLU A 100 5.52 11.35 0.27
C GLU A 100 6.31 10.86 -0.95
N VAL A 101 6.18 9.58 -1.31
CA VAL A 101 6.79 9.04 -2.54
C VAL A 101 6.24 9.74 -3.77
N MET A 102 4.92 9.95 -3.86
CA MET A 102 4.29 10.62 -5.00
C MET A 102 4.67 12.10 -5.10
N GLU A 103 4.78 12.83 -3.99
CA GLU A 103 5.27 14.22 -3.97
C GLU A 103 6.71 14.35 -4.48
N ASN A 104 7.52 13.31 -4.28
CA ASN A 104 8.90 13.24 -4.74
C ASN A 104 9.05 12.57 -6.13
N THR A 105 7.94 12.29 -6.81
CA THR A 105 7.93 11.66 -8.14
C THR A 105 7.61 12.69 -9.22
N LEU A 106 8.52 12.84 -10.19
CA LEU A 106 8.34 13.79 -11.29
C LEU A 106 7.12 13.44 -12.15
N GLY A 107 6.31 14.47 -12.48
CA GLY A 107 5.11 14.32 -13.32
C GLY A 107 3.90 13.75 -12.62
N ILE A 108 3.93 13.67 -11.30
CA ILE A 108 2.80 13.43 -10.43
C ILE A 108 2.48 14.72 -9.65
N SER A 109 1.22 15.02 -9.51
CA SER A 109 0.75 16.06 -8.59
C SER A 109 -0.18 15.47 -7.57
N LYS A 110 -0.04 15.90 -6.31
CA LYS A 110 -0.90 15.53 -5.19
C LYS A 110 -1.89 16.65 -4.92
N SER A 111 -3.12 16.28 -4.66
CA SER A 111 -4.16 17.14 -4.10
C SER A 111 -4.65 16.53 -2.81
N GLN A 112 -4.51 17.24 -1.72
CA GLN A 112 -5.01 16.83 -0.43
C GLN A 112 -6.45 17.31 -0.25
N ALA A 113 -7.38 16.40 -0.04
CA ALA A 113 -8.79 16.71 0.13
C ALA A 113 -9.10 17.10 1.60
N ASP A 114 -8.42 16.44 2.54
CA ASP A 114 -8.52 16.68 3.99
C ASP A 114 -7.27 16.12 4.70
N SER A 115 -7.35 15.85 6.01
CA SER A 115 -6.19 15.38 6.79
C SER A 115 -5.59 14.06 6.30
N ASP A 116 -6.43 13.17 5.71
CA ASP A 116 -6.03 11.78 5.44
C ASP A 116 -6.21 11.35 3.98
N ARG A 117 -6.91 12.15 3.16
CA ARG A 117 -7.21 11.77 1.77
C ARG A 117 -6.34 12.51 0.79
N ASP A 118 -5.42 11.78 0.21
CA ASP A 118 -4.56 12.23 -0.88
C ASP A 118 -5.09 11.70 -2.22
N LEU A 119 -5.16 12.58 -3.21
CA LEU A 119 -5.50 12.26 -4.59
C LEU A 119 -4.28 12.54 -5.47
N TYR A 120 -3.91 11.59 -6.29
CA TYR A 120 -2.76 11.72 -7.17
C TYR A 120 -3.20 11.89 -8.63
N TYR A 121 -2.52 12.75 -9.34
CA TYR A 121 -2.83 13.07 -10.74
C TYR A 121 -1.57 12.99 -11.59
N SER A 122 -1.74 12.51 -12.81
CA SER A 122 -0.73 12.53 -13.85
C SER A 122 -1.37 12.95 -15.16
N ARG A 123 -0.73 13.87 -15.90
CA ARG A 123 -1.21 14.34 -17.19
C ARG A 123 -2.67 14.89 -17.15
N GLY A 124 -3.11 15.42 -16.01
CA GLY A 124 -4.45 15.97 -15.82
C GLY A 124 -5.54 14.93 -15.46
N PHE A 125 -5.17 13.64 -15.35
CA PHE A 125 -6.10 12.58 -14.96
C PHE A 125 -5.74 12.05 -13.56
N GLN A 126 -6.77 11.73 -12.77
CA GLN A 126 -6.57 11.06 -11.49
C GLN A 126 -5.98 9.67 -11.70
N ILE A 127 -5.08 9.25 -10.80
CA ILE A 127 -4.50 7.92 -10.81
C ILE A 127 -5.44 6.98 -10.04
N ASP A 128 -5.94 5.97 -10.75
CA ASP A 128 -6.84 4.95 -10.19
C ASP A 128 -6.24 3.55 -10.24
N ASN A 129 -5.09 3.40 -10.90
CA ASN A 129 -4.44 2.12 -11.10
C ASN A 129 -3.34 1.91 -10.05
N TYR A 130 -3.65 1.11 -9.05
CA TYR A 130 -2.72 0.68 -8.01
C TYR A 130 -2.45 -0.81 -8.14
N MET A 131 -1.21 -1.20 -7.94
CA MET A 131 -0.77 -2.59 -8.01
C MET A 131 0.18 -2.90 -6.84
N VAL A 132 0.18 -4.15 -6.44
CA VAL A 132 1.19 -4.72 -5.57
C VAL A 132 1.78 -5.94 -6.27
N ASP A 133 3.10 -5.98 -6.43
CA ASP A 133 3.83 -7.02 -7.20
C ASP A 133 3.28 -7.22 -8.63
N GLY A 134 2.83 -6.14 -9.27
CA GLY A 134 2.25 -6.18 -10.61
C GLY A 134 0.81 -6.69 -10.69
N ILE A 135 0.16 -6.95 -9.56
CA ILE A 135 -1.24 -7.36 -9.48
C ILE A 135 -2.09 -6.14 -9.14
N PRO A 136 -3.12 -5.83 -9.94
CA PRO A 136 -4.07 -4.78 -9.60
C PRO A 136 -4.68 -5.01 -8.21
N THR A 137 -4.69 -3.96 -7.41
CA THR A 137 -5.20 -3.99 -6.05
C THR A 137 -6.28 -2.94 -5.84
N TYR A 138 -7.09 -3.16 -4.82
CA TYR A 138 -8.16 -2.24 -4.50
C TYR A 138 -7.63 -0.99 -3.80
N PHE A 139 -8.10 0.16 -4.25
CA PHE A 139 -7.97 1.44 -3.57
C PHE A 139 -9.24 2.27 -3.77
N GLU A 140 -9.88 2.65 -2.67
CA GLU A 140 -11.03 3.55 -2.67
C GLU A 140 -10.63 4.92 -2.12
N SER A 141 -10.44 5.88 -3.02
CA SER A 141 -9.96 7.21 -2.68
C SER A 141 -10.95 8.04 -1.84
N ARG A 142 -12.26 7.75 -1.96
CA ARG A 142 -13.28 8.47 -1.19
C ARG A 142 -13.14 8.23 0.31
N TRP A 143 -12.85 6.99 0.69
CA TRP A 143 -12.74 6.56 2.08
C TRP A 143 -11.29 6.38 2.52
N ASN A 144 -10.35 6.57 1.60
CA ASN A 144 -8.93 6.30 1.82
C ASN A 144 -8.69 4.88 2.35
N LEU A 145 -9.18 3.89 1.62
CA LEU A 145 -9.07 2.47 1.97
C LEU A 145 -8.27 1.72 0.92
N GLY A 146 -7.52 0.72 1.35
CA GLY A 146 -6.81 -0.20 0.49
C GLY A 146 -5.29 -0.14 0.61
N ASP A 147 -4.62 -0.82 -0.30
CA ASP A 147 -3.18 -1.09 -0.25
C ASP A 147 -2.30 0.16 -0.34
N ALA A 148 -2.80 1.25 -0.89
CA ALA A 148 -2.08 2.52 -0.97
C ALA A 148 -1.80 3.16 0.41
N LEU A 149 -2.43 2.66 1.49
CA LEU A 149 -2.16 3.07 2.87
C LEU A 149 -1.00 2.32 3.51
N SER A 150 -0.51 1.26 2.87
CA SER A 150 0.57 0.45 3.42
C SER A 150 1.82 1.29 3.65
N ASP A 151 2.51 0.98 4.75
CA ASP A 151 3.75 1.67 5.10
C ASP A 151 4.86 1.34 4.11
N MET A 152 5.63 2.34 3.69
CA MET A 152 6.69 2.14 2.69
C MET A 152 7.85 1.27 3.19
N ALA A 153 7.99 1.08 4.50
CA ALA A 153 8.95 0.12 5.05
C ALA A 153 8.70 -1.34 4.63
N LEU A 154 7.48 -1.67 4.18
CA LEU A 154 7.10 -3.00 3.69
C LEU A 154 7.54 -3.25 2.24
N PHE A 155 7.94 -2.21 1.52
CA PHE A 155 8.24 -2.27 0.09
C PHE A 155 9.71 -2.04 -0.20
N GLU A 156 10.20 -2.74 -1.19
CA GLU A 156 11.55 -2.60 -1.73
C GLU A 156 11.64 -1.40 -2.67
N ARG A 157 10.58 -1.15 -3.44
CA ARG A 157 10.50 -0.01 -4.36
C ARG A 157 9.06 0.32 -4.73
N VAL A 158 8.90 1.54 -5.21
CA VAL A 158 7.65 2.00 -5.84
C VAL A 158 7.95 2.37 -7.29
N GLU A 159 7.19 1.80 -8.20
CA GLU A 159 7.31 2.00 -9.63
C GLU A 159 6.12 2.79 -10.16
N VAL A 160 6.36 3.87 -10.89
CA VAL A 160 5.32 4.72 -11.46
C VAL A 160 5.44 4.73 -12.98
N VAL A 161 4.48 4.10 -13.66
CA VAL A 161 4.40 4.04 -15.11
C VAL A 161 3.38 5.05 -15.59
N ARG A 162 3.83 6.09 -16.30
CA ARG A 162 2.96 7.20 -16.74
C ARG A 162 2.44 7.00 -18.15
N GLY A 163 1.14 7.23 -18.31
CA GLY A 163 0.45 7.16 -19.60
C GLY A 163 -0.50 5.99 -19.72
N ALA A 164 -0.64 5.46 -20.93
CA ALA A 164 -1.53 4.31 -21.18
C ALA A 164 -0.95 3.04 -20.54
N THR A 165 -1.57 2.58 -19.46
CA THR A 165 -1.11 1.42 -18.66
C THR A 165 -1.91 0.16 -18.95
N GLY A 166 -2.76 0.16 -19.99
CA GLY A 166 -3.68 -0.94 -20.29
C GLY A 166 -3.01 -2.31 -20.48
N LEU A 167 -1.73 -2.36 -20.87
CA LEU A 167 -0.97 -3.61 -20.94
C LEU A 167 -0.77 -4.25 -19.56
N MET A 168 -0.65 -3.41 -18.51
CA MET A 168 -0.46 -3.85 -17.12
C MET A 168 -1.78 -4.09 -16.42
N THR A 169 -2.71 -3.16 -16.55
CA THR A 169 -3.94 -3.09 -15.75
C THR A 169 -5.19 -3.56 -16.52
N GLY A 170 -5.08 -3.77 -17.84
CA GLY A 170 -6.21 -4.12 -18.73
C GLY A 170 -7.11 -2.92 -19.01
N THR A 171 -7.60 -2.25 -18.00
CA THR A 171 -8.47 -1.05 -18.09
C THR A 171 -7.85 0.08 -17.26
N GLY A 172 -8.27 1.30 -17.49
CA GLY A 172 -7.83 2.47 -16.73
C GLY A 172 -7.77 3.72 -17.58
N ASN A 173 -7.60 4.86 -16.92
CA ASN A 173 -7.42 6.14 -17.57
C ASN A 173 -5.92 6.35 -17.99
N PRO A 174 -5.64 7.34 -18.86
CA PRO A 174 -4.27 7.56 -19.35
C PRO A 174 -3.39 8.38 -18.36
N SER A 175 -3.60 8.22 -17.07
CA SER A 175 -2.85 8.90 -16.03
C SER A 175 -1.49 8.25 -15.75
N ALA A 176 -1.50 7.29 -14.89
CA ALA A 176 -0.38 6.45 -14.50
C ALA A 176 -0.88 5.16 -13.82
N ALA A 177 0.03 4.18 -13.66
CA ALA A 177 -0.13 3.09 -12.70
C ALA A 177 0.98 3.15 -11.66
N ILE A 178 0.64 2.90 -10.42
CA ILE A 178 1.55 2.83 -9.28
C ILE A 178 1.67 1.37 -8.89
N ASN A 179 2.88 0.82 -8.91
CA ASN A 179 3.18 -0.53 -8.48
C ASN A 179 4.11 -0.51 -7.28
N MET A 180 3.66 -1.06 -6.17
CA MET A 180 4.44 -1.24 -4.96
C MET A 180 5.00 -2.66 -4.95
N VAL A 181 6.32 -2.81 -4.91
CA VAL A 181 7.00 -4.10 -4.91
C VAL A 181 7.42 -4.44 -3.50
N ARG A 182 6.92 -5.57 -2.97
CA ARG A 182 7.20 -6.02 -1.60
C ARG A 182 8.66 -6.39 -1.41
N LYS A 183 9.13 -6.24 -0.19
CA LYS A 183 10.41 -6.79 0.25
C LYS A 183 10.35 -8.31 0.26
N HIS A 184 11.38 -8.96 -0.27
CA HIS A 184 11.57 -10.41 -0.27
C HIS A 184 12.72 -10.82 0.64
N ALA A 185 12.75 -12.09 1.04
CA ALA A 185 13.85 -12.69 1.78
C ALA A 185 14.94 -13.15 0.81
N THR A 186 15.86 -12.27 0.46
CA THR A 186 16.91 -12.51 -0.53
C THR A 186 18.23 -12.96 0.06
N SER A 187 18.53 -12.57 1.31
CA SER A 187 19.82 -12.81 1.93
C SER A 187 20.01 -14.28 2.35
N ARG A 188 21.19 -14.81 2.04
CA ARG A 188 21.66 -16.13 2.51
C ARG A 188 22.41 -16.06 3.83
N GLU A 189 22.52 -14.88 4.41
CA GLU A 189 23.11 -14.63 5.72
C GLU A 189 22.10 -13.85 6.55
N PHE A 190 22.27 -13.89 7.88
CA PHE A 190 21.46 -13.04 8.74
C PHE A 190 21.80 -11.57 8.46
N LYS A 191 20.77 -10.78 8.14
CA LYS A 191 20.84 -9.32 8.06
C LYS A 191 19.73 -8.72 8.90
N GLY A 192 20.01 -7.59 9.49
CA GLY A 192 18.99 -6.87 10.28
C GLY A 192 19.30 -5.40 10.35
N ASP A 193 18.25 -4.61 10.25
CA ASP A 193 18.26 -3.18 10.47
C ASP A 193 17.20 -2.81 11.50
N VAL A 194 17.54 -1.88 12.40
CA VAL A 194 16.60 -1.33 13.39
C VAL A 194 16.78 0.17 13.43
N SER A 195 15.72 0.88 13.16
CA SER A 195 15.69 2.34 13.19
C SER A 195 14.75 2.88 14.25
N ALA A 196 15.12 4.02 14.82
CA ALA A 196 14.31 4.80 15.73
C ALA A 196 14.37 6.27 15.32
N GLU A 197 13.23 6.90 15.18
CA GLU A 197 13.10 8.29 14.76
C GLU A 197 12.25 9.05 15.77
N TYR A 198 12.68 10.27 16.07
CA TYR A 198 11.92 11.23 16.83
C TYR A 198 11.90 12.58 16.09
N GLY A 199 10.74 13.16 15.93
CA GLY A 199 10.56 14.34 15.08
C GLY A 199 9.58 15.38 15.62
N SER A 200 9.30 16.37 14.80
CA SER A 200 8.30 17.40 15.07
C SER A 200 6.91 16.78 15.25
N TRP A 201 6.04 17.46 15.98
CA TRP A 201 4.68 17.01 16.29
C TRP A 201 4.66 15.68 17.08
N ASN A 202 5.57 15.55 18.03
CA ASN A 202 5.73 14.35 18.87
C ASN A 202 5.85 13.05 18.08
N LYS A 203 6.39 13.13 16.83
CA LYS A 203 6.56 11.95 16.00
C LYS A 203 7.56 11.01 16.63
N GLU A 204 7.11 9.79 16.86
CA GLU A 204 7.91 8.65 17.26
C GLU A 204 7.71 7.53 16.24
N ARG A 205 8.80 6.96 15.73
CA ARG A 205 8.75 5.85 14.80
C ARG A 205 9.85 4.85 15.09
N TYR A 206 9.49 3.58 15.13
CA TYR A 206 10.39 2.45 15.34
C TYR A 206 10.14 1.42 14.25
N VAL A 207 11.19 0.97 13.58
CA VAL A 207 11.10 -0.06 12.53
C VAL A 207 12.21 -1.08 12.74
N ALA A 208 11.88 -2.35 12.57
CA ALA A 208 12.82 -3.46 12.51
C ALA A 208 12.59 -4.23 11.21
N ASP A 209 13.67 -4.54 10.50
CA ASP A 209 13.71 -5.31 9.27
C ASP A 209 14.78 -6.39 9.42
N LEU A 210 14.36 -7.63 9.51
CA LEU A 210 15.24 -8.77 9.82
C LEU A 210 15.04 -9.85 8.75
N GLN A 211 16.14 -10.36 8.20
CA GLN A 211 16.10 -11.49 7.27
C GLN A 211 17.16 -12.53 7.61
N SER A 212 16.83 -13.79 7.37
CA SER A 212 17.70 -14.92 7.67
C SER A 212 17.41 -16.11 6.78
N PRO A 213 18.42 -16.89 6.35
CA PRO A 213 18.20 -18.22 5.86
C PRO A 213 17.63 -19.11 6.97
N LEU A 214 16.66 -19.96 6.60
CA LEU A 214 16.08 -20.98 7.48
C LEU A 214 16.73 -22.36 7.28
N THR A 215 17.45 -22.54 6.17
CA THR A 215 18.19 -23.76 5.83
C THR A 215 19.66 -23.45 5.61
N GLU A 216 20.53 -24.41 5.88
CA GLU A 216 21.99 -24.26 5.75
C GLU A 216 22.42 -23.95 4.30
N ASP A 217 21.69 -24.43 3.31
CA ASP A 217 21.96 -24.16 1.89
C ASP A 217 21.37 -22.82 1.40
N GLY A 218 20.68 -22.09 2.30
CA GLY A 218 20.08 -20.81 1.99
C GLY A 218 18.93 -20.85 0.98
N LYS A 219 18.36 -22.03 0.72
CA LYS A 219 17.25 -22.16 -0.21
C LYS A 219 15.92 -21.71 0.36
N ILE A 220 15.72 -21.83 1.65
CA ILE A 220 14.56 -21.30 2.35
C ILE A 220 15.01 -20.12 3.19
N ARG A 221 14.41 -18.98 2.98
CA ARG A 221 14.75 -17.71 3.63
C ARG A 221 13.49 -17.07 4.19
N ALA A 222 13.62 -16.34 5.27
CA ALA A 222 12.54 -15.55 5.83
C ALA A 222 12.97 -14.09 6.03
N ARG A 223 12.01 -13.18 5.88
CA ARG A 223 12.14 -11.77 6.24
C ARG A 223 10.95 -11.34 7.07
N ILE A 224 11.20 -10.55 8.08
CA ILE A 224 10.19 -9.95 8.94
C ILE A 224 10.46 -8.46 8.98
N VAL A 225 9.44 -7.68 8.67
CA VAL A 225 9.46 -6.22 8.81
C VAL A 225 8.33 -5.83 9.74
N GLY A 226 8.61 -5.02 10.74
CA GLY A 226 7.59 -4.53 11.64
C GLY A 226 7.91 -3.15 12.16
N GLY A 227 6.89 -2.39 12.50
CA GLY A 227 7.09 -1.06 13.04
C GLY A 227 5.87 -0.46 13.71
N TYR A 228 6.16 0.60 14.41
CA TYR A 228 5.19 1.43 15.13
C TYR A 228 5.50 2.90 14.85
N GLN A 229 4.48 3.70 14.67
CA GLN A 229 4.58 5.13 14.56
C GLN A 229 3.42 5.79 15.31
N ASN A 230 3.73 6.86 16.04
CA ASN A 230 2.73 7.77 16.59
C ASN A 230 3.16 9.20 16.28
N ASN A 231 2.23 10.04 15.87
CA ASN A 231 2.49 11.45 15.64
C ASN A 231 1.24 12.32 15.76
N ASP A 232 1.44 13.52 16.26
CA ASP A 232 0.48 14.61 16.15
C ASP A 232 0.60 15.29 14.78
N SER A 233 -0.14 16.37 14.56
CA SER A 233 -0.09 17.19 13.37
C SER A 233 -0.10 18.68 13.74
N TRP A 234 0.12 19.52 12.74
CA TRP A 234 -0.13 20.96 12.86
C TRP A 234 -1.63 21.31 13.02
N LEU A 235 -2.53 20.34 12.77
CA LEU A 235 -3.96 20.47 13.01
C LEU A 235 -4.28 20.24 14.50
N ASP A 236 -5.12 21.09 15.06
CA ASP A 236 -5.62 20.92 16.42
C ASP A 236 -6.26 19.55 16.61
N ARG A 237 -5.91 18.85 17.69
CA ARG A 237 -6.46 17.56 18.12
C ARG A 237 -6.14 16.35 17.26
N TYR A 238 -5.54 16.54 16.08
CA TYR A 238 -5.18 15.43 15.22
C TYR A 238 -4.03 14.61 15.82
N ASN A 239 -4.22 13.30 15.86
CA ASN A 239 -3.18 12.33 16.18
C ASN A 239 -3.36 11.09 15.31
N SER A 240 -2.28 10.50 14.87
CA SER A 240 -2.28 9.25 14.09
C SER A 240 -1.32 8.24 14.71
N GLU A 241 -1.82 7.04 14.97
CA GLU A 241 -1.05 5.89 15.42
C GLU A 241 -1.09 4.81 14.34
N LYS A 242 0.07 4.23 14.02
CA LYS A 242 0.22 3.19 13.02
C LYS A 242 1.06 2.04 13.57
N THR A 243 0.55 0.83 13.45
CA THR A 243 1.30 -0.41 13.67
C THR A 243 1.27 -1.24 12.39
N PHE A 244 2.40 -1.78 11.97
CA PHE A 244 2.49 -2.63 10.80
C PHE A 244 3.45 -3.80 10.99
N PHE A 245 3.17 -4.87 10.28
CA PHE A 245 3.96 -6.09 10.28
C PHE A 245 3.87 -6.78 8.93
N SER A 246 4.98 -7.31 8.45
CA SER A 246 5.01 -8.23 7.31
C SER A 246 5.98 -9.37 7.60
N GLY A 247 5.57 -10.59 7.29
CA GLY A 247 6.43 -11.77 7.32
C GLY A 247 6.33 -12.49 5.98
N ILE A 248 7.47 -12.80 5.38
CA ILE A 248 7.55 -13.53 4.12
C ILE A 248 8.58 -14.66 4.22
N VAL A 249 8.26 -15.77 3.58
CA VAL A 249 9.17 -16.89 3.36
C VAL A 249 9.33 -17.10 1.86
N ASP A 250 10.56 -17.09 1.40
CA ASP A 250 10.96 -17.40 0.04
C ASP A 250 11.69 -18.73 0.00
N ALA A 251 11.26 -19.63 -0.87
CA ALA A 251 11.79 -20.99 -1.02
C ALA A 251 12.17 -21.29 -2.46
N ASP A 252 13.42 -21.65 -2.71
CA ASP A 252 13.91 -22.16 -3.98
C ASP A 252 13.67 -23.68 -4.01
N LEU A 253 12.57 -24.10 -4.66
CA LEU A 253 12.18 -25.52 -4.79
C LEU A 253 12.94 -26.23 -5.93
N GLY A 254 14.17 -25.84 -6.16
CA GLY A 254 15.07 -26.26 -7.25
C GLY A 254 15.51 -25.07 -8.08
N ASP A 255 16.21 -25.32 -9.19
CA ASP A 255 16.82 -24.26 -10.00
C ASP A 255 15.81 -23.45 -10.83
N LEU A 256 14.59 -23.96 -10.98
CA LEU A 256 13.59 -23.40 -11.88
C LEU A 256 12.31 -22.94 -11.17
N THR A 257 12.16 -23.25 -9.89
CA THR A 257 10.92 -23.01 -9.16
C THR A 257 11.19 -22.20 -7.88
N THR A 258 10.53 -21.07 -7.73
CA THR A 258 10.56 -20.27 -6.50
C THR A 258 9.14 -20.11 -5.96
N LEU A 259 8.96 -20.35 -4.70
CA LEU A 259 7.72 -20.13 -3.96
C LEU A 259 7.95 -19.04 -2.92
N SER A 260 7.10 -18.03 -2.94
CA SER A 260 7.03 -16.99 -1.90
C SER A 260 5.67 -17.05 -1.23
N ALA A 261 5.61 -16.96 0.07
CA ALA A 261 4.36 -16.87 0.82
C ALA A 261 4.54 -15.95 2.02
N GLY A 262 3.52 -15.15 2.32
CA GLY A 262 3.62 -14.19 3.40
C GLY A 262 2.30 -13.70 3.94
N TYR A 263 2.42 -12.96 5.03
CA TYR A 263 1.32 -12.29 5.71
C TYR A 263 1.71 -10.84 6.00
N GLU A 264 0.76 -9.94 5.82
CA GLU A 264 0.88 -8.51 6.09
C GLU A 264 -0.28 -8.06 6.97
N TYR A 265 0.04 -7.33 8.01
CA TYR A 265 -0.89 -6.69 8.93
C TYR A 265 -0.57 -5.22 9.05
N GLN A 266 -1.60 -4.38 9.05
CA GLN A 266 -1.46 -2.97 9.36
C GLN A 266 -2.71 -2.46 10.07
N ARG A 267 -2.49 -1.66 11.12
CA ARG A 267 -3.53 -0.92 11.81
C ARG A 267 -3.15 0.57 11.83
N ILE A 268 -4.13 1.40 11.51
CA ILE A 268 -4.02 2.85 11.52
C ILE A 268 -5.20 3.40 12.31
N ASP A 269 -4.91 4.03 13.44
CA ASP A 269 -5.91 4.68 14.28
C ASP A 269 -5.69 6.20 14.18
N VAL A 270 -6.72 6.94 13.76
CA VAL A 270 -6.65 8.39 13.59
C VAL A 270 -7.70 9.07 14.45
N ASN A 271 -7.24 9.93 15.34
CA ASN A 271 -8.07 10.76 16.19
C ASN A 271 -8.26 12.15 15.57
N SER A 272 -9.49 12.66 15.66
CA SER A 272 -9.89 13.97 15.13
C SER A 272 -9.48 14.23 13.67
N PRO A 273 -9.69 13.26 12.74
CA PRO A 273 -9.47 13.50 11.32
C PRO A 273 -10.47 14.52 10.80
N THR A 274 -10.05 15.36 9.85
CA THR A 274 -10.98 16.22 9.15
C THR A 274 -11.62 15.47 7.99
N TRP A 275 -12.88 15.78 7.69
CA TRP A 275 -13.53 15.36 6.47
C TRP A 275 -14.03 16.60 5.72
N GLY A 276 -13.25 17.04 4.73
CA GLY A 276 -13.41 18.32 4.08
C GLY A 276 -12.71 19.45 4.81
N GLY A 277 -13.00 20.67 4.41
CA GLY A 277 -12.33 21.88 4.86
C GLY A 277 -13.18 22.79 5.75
N LEU A 278 -12.56 23.88 6.19
CA LEU A 278 -13.22 24.96 6.90
C LEU A 278 -14.12 25.78 5.97
N PRO A 279 -15.27 26.29 6.44
CA PRO A 279 -16.15 27.18 5.67
C PRO A 279 -15.39 28.41 5.15
N ARG A 280 -15.23 28.52 3.85
CA ARG A 280 -14.43 29.58 3.23
C ARG A 280 -15.12 30.94 3.23
N TRP A 281 -16.44 30.95 3.16
CA TRP A 281 -17.22 32.16 2.89
C TRP A 281 -18.09 32.56 4.06
N ASN A 282 -18.17 33.85 4.28
CA ASN A 282 -19.17 34.46 5.14
C ASN A 282 -20.50 34.62 4.38
N THR A 283 -21.57 34.83 5.13
CA THR A 283 -22.92 35.09 4.58
C THR A 283 -22.99 36.37 3.75
N ASP A 284 -22.07 37.32 3.96
CA ASP A 284 -21.95 38.56 3.18
C ASP A 284 -21.11 38.43 1.90
N GLY A 285 -20.63 37.22 1.59
CA GLY A 285 -19.79 36.92 0.45
C GLY A 285 -18.30 37.23 0.63
N SER A 286 -17.89 37.71 1.80
CA SER A 286 -16.47 37.89 2.12
C SER A 286 -15.82 36.54 2.50
N SER A 287 -14.50 36.41 2.29
CA SER A 287 -13.76 35.22 2.67
C SER A 287 -13.43 35.19 4.14
N ASN A 288 -13.43 34.01 4.74
CA ASN A 288 -12.90 33.77 6.07
C ASN A 288 -11.39 33.55 6.05
N SER A 289 -10.77 33.85 7.18
CA SER A 289 -9.39 33.54 7.49
C SER A 289 -9.35 32.81 8.82
N TYR A 290 -8.62 31.71 8.86
CA TYR A 290 -8.46 30.89 10.05
C TYR A 290 -6.99 30.73 10.40
N ASP A 291 -6.72 30.48 11.66
CA ASP A 291 -5.40 30.03 12.07
C ASP A 291 -5.09 28.69 11.40
N ARG A 292 -3.82 28.47 11.07
CA ARG A 292 -3.38 27.26 10.38
C ARG A 292 -3.75 25.97 11.12
N ALA A 293 -3.70 25.99 12.45
CA ALA A 293 -4.01 24.84 13.29
C ALA A 293 -5.51 24.51 13.37
N ARG A 294 -6.37 25.43 12.93
CA ARG A 294 -7.83 25.27 13.08
C ARG A 294 -8.33 24.05 12.34
N SER A 295 -9.03 23.16 13.07
CA SER A 295 -9.66 21.95 12.54
C SER A 295 -11.17 22.00 12.66
N THR A 296 -11.89 21.41 11.68
CA THR A 296 -13.34 21.13 11.75
C THR A 296 -13.64 19.87 12.55
N ALA A 297 -12.65 19.00 12.77
CA ALA A 297 -12.87 17.73 13.45
C ALA A 297 -13.19 17.94 14.94
N PRO A 298 -14.27 17.36 15.45
CA PRO A 298 -14.57 17.34 16.89
C PRO A 298 -13.72 16.27 17.61
N ASP A 299 -13.65 16.37 18.94
CA ASP A 299 -12.87 15.45 19.78
C ASP A 299 -13.33 13.98 19.72
N TRP A 300 -14.58 13.77 19.32
CA TRP A 300 -15.16 12.43 19.17
C TRP A 300 -14.95 11.82 17.78
N ALA A 301 -14.34 12.55 16.84
CA ALA A 301 -14.10 12.04 15.49
C ALA A 301 -12.91 11.08 15.50
N TYR A 302 -13.06 10.00 14.75
CA TYR A 302 -12.00 9.02 14.54
C TYR A 302 -12.15 8.33 13.18
N ASN A 303 -11.06 7.70 12.71
CA ASN A 303 -11.03 6.93 11.47
C ASN A 303 -9.99 5.80 11.59
N ASP A 304 -10.45 4.66 12.08
CA ASP A 304 -9.62 3.51 12.37
C ASP A 304 -9.72 2.50 11.23
N LYS A 305 -8.59 1.92 10.86
CA LYS A 305 -8.48 0.97 9.74
C LYS A 305 -7.57 -0.17 10.11
N GLU A 306 -7.97 -1.37 9.73
CA GLU A 306 -7.18 -2.58 9.86
C GLU A 306 -7.11 -3.30 8.52
N ILE A 307 -5.91 -3.73 8.14
CA ILE A 307 -5.64 -4.40 6.87
C ILE A 307 -4.92 -5.71 7.19
N ASN A 308 -5.51 -6.81 6.74
CA ASN A 308 -4.96 -8.15 6.85
C ASN A 308 -4.79 -8.75 5.45
N LYS A 309 -3.61 -9.26 5.11
CA LYS A 309 -3.35 -9.88 3.80
C LYS A 309 -2.58 -11.17 3.96
N VAL A 310 -2.98 -12.17 3.22
CA VAL A 310 -2.22 -13.38 2.96
C VAL A 310 -1.91 -13.43 1.48
N PHE A 311 -0.68 -13.66 1.11
CA PHE A 311 -0.28 -13.72 -0.29
C PHE A 311 0.67 -14.88 -0.56
N MET A 312 0.64 -15.34 -1.80
CA MET A 312 1.50 -16.40 -2.30
C MET A 312 1.87 -16.13 -3.77
N THR A 313 3.11 -16.35 -4.13
CA THR A 313 3.61 -16.27 -5.50
C THR A 313 4.41 -17.53 -5.83
N LEU A 314 4.04 -18.22 -6.88
CA LEU A 314 4.79 -19.31 -7.46
C LEU A 314 5.35 -18.88 -8.81
N LYS A 315 6.67 -18.88 -8.95
CA LYS A 315 7.38 -18.63 -10.21
C LYS A 315 7.98 -19.94 -10.71
N GLN A 316 7.66 -20.30 -11.95
CA GLN A 316 8.18 -21.49 -12.60
C GLN A 316 8.80 -21.13 -13.95
N ARG A 317 10.10 -21.40 -14.13
CA ARG A 317 10.77 -21.35 -15.43
C ARG A 317 10.63 -22.71 -16.10
N PHE A 318 10.29 -22.73 -17.37
CA PHE A 318 10.17 -23.96 -18.17
C PHE A 318 11.32 -24.10 -19.16
N ALA A 319 11.91 -23.01 -19.59
CA ALA A 319 13.05 -22.89 -20.46
C ALA A 319 13.69 -21.52 -20.28
N ASP A 320 14.77 -21.25 -20.98
CA ASP A 320 15.52 -20.00 -20.88
C ASP A 320 14.66 -18.74 -21.17
N THR A 321 13.59 -18.92 -21.95
CA THR A 321 12.72 -17.81 -22.41
C THR A 321 11.30 -17.87 -21.87
N TRP A 322 10.90 -18.94 -21.19
CA TRP A 322 9.53 -19.12 -20.71
C TRP A 322 9.46 -19.18 -19.19
N GLN A 323 8.67 -18.30 -18.62
CA GLN A 323 8.34 -18.29 -17.20
C GLN A 323 6.82 -18.17 -17.02
N ALA A 324 6.26 -18.92 -16.09
CA ALA A 324 4.92 -18.72 -15.58
C ALA A 324 5.00 -18.17 -14.14
N THR A 325 4.12 -17.25 -13.82
CA THR A 325 3.96 -16.73 -12.45
C THR A 325 2.49 -16.88 -12.06
N LEU A 326 2.25 -17.57 -10.96
CA LEU A 326 0.94 -17.67 -10.33
C LEU A 326 0.97 -16.87 -9.04
N ASN A 327 0.05 -15.93 -8.92
CA ASN A 327 -0.11 -15.12 -7.72
C ASN A 327 -1.50 -15.37 -7.13
N ALA A 328 -1.57 -15.43 -5.81
CA ALA A 328 -2.80 -15.47 -5.05
C ALA A 328 -2.68 -14.52 -3.87
N THR A 329 -3.69 -13.67 -3.70
CA THR A 329 -3.76 -12.74 -2.56
C THR A 329 -5.19 -12.77 -2.01
N HIS A 330 -5.30 -12.80 -0.71
CA HIS A 330 -6.54 -12.55 0.00
C HIS A 330 -6.31 -11.36 0.93
N SER A 331 -7.15 -10.35 0.80
CA SER A 331 -7.07 -9.13 1.58
C SER A 331 -8.38 -8.89 2.29
N GLU A 332 -8.30 -8.55 3.56
CA GLU A 332 -9.43 -8.13 4.38
C GLU A 332 -9.13 -6.73 4.91
N VAL A 333 -10.05 -5.81 4.68
CA VAL A 333 -9.95 -4.43 5.16
C VAL A 333 -11.15 -4.14 6.04
N GLU A 334 -10.87 -3.85 7.30
CA GLU A 334 -11.88 -3.39 8.24
C GLU A 334 -11.67 -1.89 8.50
N PHE A 335 -12.75 -1.17 8.63
CA PHE A 335 -12.70 0.22 9.07
C PHE A 335 -13.86 0.54 9.98
N ASP A 336 -13.59 1.35 10.98
CA ASP A 336 -14.58 1.99 11.84
C ASP A 336 -14.29 3.49 11.86
N SER A 337 -15.27 4.28 11.49
CA SER A 337 -15.06 5.71 11.39
C SER A 337 -16.27 6.51 11.84
N LYS A 338 -15.98 7.64 12.46
CA LYS A 338 -16.95 8.63 12.87
C LYS A 338 -16.37 10.01 12.58
N MET A 339 -16.85 10.65 11.54
CA MET A 339 -16.31 11.90 11.07
C MET A 339 -17.42 12.92 10.89
N MET A 340 -17.06 14.21 10.92
CA MET A 340 -17.98 15.31 10.70
C MET A 340 -17.60 16.10 9.45
N TYR A 341 -18.58 16.29 8.58
CA TYR A 341 -18.50 17.20 7.44
C TYR A 341 -19.25 18.48 7.74
N VAL A 342 -18.68 19.63 7.41
CA VAL A 342 -19.29 20.94 7.60
C VAL A 342 -19.53 21.58 6.24
N ASP A 343 -20.82 21.79 5.90
CA ASP A 343 -21.23 22.57 4.74
C ASP A 343 -22.02 23.78 5.20
N ALA A 344 -21.33 24.92 5.33
CA ALA A 344 -21.89 26.12 5.89
C ALA A 344 -21.18 27.38 5.42
N TYR A 345 -21.89 28.52 5.57
CA TYR A 345 -21.31 29.86 5.61
C TYR A 345 -21.14 30.29 7.08
N VAL A 346 -20.26 31.24 7.30
CA VAL A 346 -20.13 31.85 8.63
C VAL A 346 -20.86 33.19 8.65
N ASN A 347 -21.72 33.41 9.62
CA ASN A 347 -22.27 34.73 9.89
C ASN A 347 -21.21 35.59 10.59
N LYS A 348 -20.74 36.63 9.91
CA LYS A 348 -19.64 37.46 10.41
C LYS A 348 -19.98 38.25 11.66
N ALA A 349 -21.27 38.48 11.92
CA ALA A 349 -21.70 39.28 13.05
C ALA A 349 -21.60 38.53 14.39
N ASP A 350 -21.83 37.23 14.40
CA ASP A 350 -21.88 36.38 15.58
C ASP A 350 -21.01 35.12 15.49
N GLY A 351 -20.41 34.83 14.32
CA GLY A 351 -19.60 33.65 14.10
C GLY A 351 -20.41 32.37 13.93
N MET A 352 -21.73 32.43 13.90
CA MET A 352 -22.58 31.25 13.76
C MET A 352 -22.51 30.64 12.38
N LEU A 353 -22.61 29.33 12.29
CA LEU A 353 -22.69 28.59 11.04
C LEU A 353 -24.13 28.68 10.47
N VAL A 354 -24.22 29.04 9.22
CA VAL A 354 -25.48 29.14 8.46
C VAL A 354 -25.42 28.21 7.27
N GLY A 355 -26.44 27.38 7.08
CA GLY A 355 -26.50 26.46 5.95
C GLY A 355 -26.44 27.19 4.59
N PRO A 356 -25.99 26.49 3.54
CA PRO A 356 -25.87 27.06 2.18
C PRO A 356 -27.22 27.41 1.56
N TYR A 357 -28.30 26.88 2.12
CA TYR A 357 -29.67 27.16 1.68
C TYR A 357 -30.46 27.83 2.81
N SER A 358 -31.16 28.92 2.50
CA SER A 358 -31.82 29.78 3.47
C SER A 358 -32.88 29.11 4.36
N ASN A 359 -33.32 27.92 4.03
CA ASN A 359 -34.35 27.17 4.77
C ASN A 359 -33.82 25.98 5.58
N TYR A 360 -32.50 25.74 5.55
CA TYR A 360 -31.86 24.64 6.27
C TYR A 360 -30.76 25.21 7.15
N GLY A 361 -30.63 24.67 8.34
CA GLY A 361 -29.50 24.96 9.21
C GLY A 361 -28.15 24.52 8.60
N PRO A 362 -27.02 24.70 9.31
CA PRO A 362 -25.72 24.20 8.85
C PRO A 362 -25.82 22.71 8.53
N GLY A 363 -25.29 22.32 7.39
CA GLY A 363 -25.18 20.90 7.01
C GLY A 363 -24.09 20.22 7.84
N PHE A 364 -24.49 19.19 8.57
CA PHE A 364 -23.58 18.28 9.28
C PHE A 364 -23.87 16.89 8.77
N ASP A 365 -22.86 16.15 8.43
CA ASP A 365 -22.98 14.75 8.04
C ASP A 365 -22.05 13.88 8.89
N TYR A 366 -22.52 12.66 9.14
CA TYR A 366 -21.83 11.65 9.91
C TYR A 366 -21.61 10.43 9.01
N VAL A 367 -20.40 9.94 9.03
CA VAL A 367 -20.02 8.75 8.28
C VAL A 367 -19.49 7.70 9.24
N GLY A 368 -20.01 6.50 9.12
CA GLY A 368 -19.53 5.31 9.78
C GLY A 368 -19.54 4.13 8.82
N GLY A 369 -18.58 3.25 8.94
CA GLY A 369 -18.48 2.03 8.15
C GLY A 369 -17.87 0.91 8.97
N THR A 370 -18.06 -0.34 8.55
CA THR A 370 -17.70 -1.47 9.39
C THR A 370 -16.68 -2.41 8.79
N SER A 371 -16.86 -2.96 7.60
CA SER A 371 -15.88 -3.90 7.04
C SER A 371 -16.08 -4.11 5.54
N TRP A 372 -15.02 -4.51 4.89
CA TRP A 372 -15.02 -4.90 3.49
C TRP A 372 -14.00 -6.02 3.25
N ASN A 373 -14.40 -7.05 2.47
CA ASN A 373 -13.60 -8.22 2.11
C ASN A 373 -13.46 -8.32 0.60
N SER A 374 -12.26 -8.59 0.10
CA SER A 374 -11.97 -8.84 -1.33
C SER A 374 -11.13 -10.10 -1.56
#